data_d43aaa48781f24fe0ea3baca7ead6c06
#
_entry.id   d43aaa48781f24fe0ea3baca7ead6c06
#
_cell.length_a   1.000
_cell.length_b   1.000
_cell.length_c   1.000
_cell.angle_alpha   90.00
_cell.angle_beta   90.00
_cell.angle_gamma   90.00
#
_symmetry.space_group_name_H-M   'P 1'
#
loop_
_entity.id
_entity.type
_entity.pdbx_description
1 polymer ?
#
loop_
_entity_poly.entity_id
_entity_poly.type
_entity_poly.pdbx_seq_one_letter_code
_entity_poly.pdbx_strand_id
1 'polypeptide(L)'
;MKLIKCQTATGEIIVAQLDGETVRPLSFGSSDCSTLADIIESENPSATAASLVTDQEIALADVTLLAPIDQQEVWAAGVTYKRSQTARMEESETSASCYDLVYEADRPELFMKATPHRVSGPGQPVRIRFDATWNVPEPEITCVVSSQGKLVGFTIGNDMSSRDIEGENPLYLPQAKVYRQCAGLGPCITLLDAMPAREDTGIKLQIERGGEVVFEGESGVSEMHRTFEDLIGYLCREQEFPNGVFLMTGTGIVPDSDFTLNDGDVVHITICGIGTLTNPVVQG
;
A
#
# COMPACT_ATOMS: atom_id res chain seq x y z
N MET A 1 16.99 1.58 -6.12
CA MET A 1 17.05 0.14 -5.77
C MET A 1 15.68 -0.35 -5.35
N LYS A 2 15.32 -1.63 -5.64
CA LYS A 2 14.10 -2.29 -5.13
C LYS A 2 14.47 -3.30 -4.06
N LEU A 3 13.79 -3.26 -2.92
CA LEU A 3 13.96 -4.18 -1.79
C LEU A 3 12.72 -5.05 -1.64
N ILE A 4 12.93 -6.35 -1.48
CA ILE A 4 11.88 -7.32 -1.25
C ILE A 4 12.12 -8.08 0.05
N LYS A 5 11.04 -8.58 0.64
CA LYS A 5 11.03 -9.62 1.63
C LYS A 5 10.47 -10.88 0.99
N CYS A 6 11.18 -11.97 1.04
CA CYS A 6 10.74 -13.20 0.38
C CYS A 6 11.12 -14.45 1.15
N GLN A 7 10.43 -15.55 0.86
CA GLN A 7 10.73 -16.88 1.38
C GLN A 7 11.37 -17.71 0.27
N THR A 8 12.52 -18.29 0.56
CA THR A 8 13.23 -19.21 -0.35
C THR A 8 12.56 -20.58 -0.42
N ALA A 9 12.96 -21.40 -1.38
CA ALA A 9 12.48 -22.80 -1.48
C ALA A 9 12.81 -23.65 -0.24
N THR A 10 13.80 -23.26 0.56
CA THR A 10 14.13 -23.92 1.84
C THR A 10 13.28 -23.46 3.01
N GLY A 11 12.40 -22.46 2.80
CA GLY A 11 11.54 -21.88 3.84
C GLY A 11 12.18 -20.73 4.62
N GLU A 12 13.41 -20.35 4.30
CA GLU A 12 14.11 -19.22 4.93
C GLU A 12 13.50 -17.89 4.45
N ILE A 13 13.24 -16.97 5.39
CA ILE A 13 12.80 -15.60 5.07
C ILE A 13 14.03 -14.71 4.97
N ILE A 14 14.19 -14.06 3.84
CA ILE A 14 15.30 -13.16 3.54
C ILE A 14 14.81 -11.78 3.08
N VAL A 15 15.65 -10.78 3.28
CA VAL A 15 15.57 -9.49 2.60
C VAL A 15 16.53 -9.52 1.42
N ALA A 16 16.10 -9.02 0.28
CA ALA A 16 16.89 -9.09 -0.94
C ALA A 16 16.68 -7.84 -1.81
N GLN A 17 17.65 -7.56 -2.67
CA GLN A 17 17.50 -6.67 -3.81
C GLN A 17 16.76 -7.41 -4.92
N LEU A 18 15.81 -6.76 -5.57
CA LEU A 18 15.17 -7.21 -6.79
C LEU A 18 15.69 -6.39 -7.99
N ASP A 19 16.22 -7.08 -8.99
CA ASP A 19 16.70 -6.49 -10.25
C ASP A 19 16.17 -7.30 -11.43
N GLY A 20 15.09 -6.80 -12.06
CA GLY A 20 14.32 -7.56 -13.05
C GLY A 20 13.77 -8.86 -12.45
N GLU A 21 14.18 -10.00 -13.00
CA GLU A 21 13.82 -11.35 -12.52
C GLU A 21 14.89 -11.97 -11.59
N THR A 22 15.88 -11.17 -11.17
CA THR A 22 16.99 -11.64 -10.33
C THR A 22 16.83 -11.11 -8.91
N VAL A 23 16.90 -12.00 -7.93
CA VAL A 23 16.87 -11.73 -6.49
C VAL A 23 18.29 -11.93 -5.94
N ARG A 24 18.84 -10.86 -5.33
CA ARG A 24 20.15 -10.91 -4.66
C ARG A 24 19.95 -10.75 -3.16
N PRO A 25 20.17 -11.80 -2.36
CA PRO A 25 20.05 -11.75 -0.91
C PRO A 25 20.93 -10.65 -0.29
N LEU A 26 20.44 -10.01 0.75
CA LEU A 26 21.23 -9.14 1.61
C LEU A 26 21.80 -9.95 2.77
N SER A 27 23.12 -9.80 3.03
CA SER A 27 23.79 -10.42 4.16
C SER A 27 23.97 -9.40 5.28
N PHE A 28 23.27 -9.59 6.37
CA PHE A 28 23.39 -8.72 7.53
C PHE A 28 24.65 -8.95 8.37
N GLY A 29 25.22 -10.14 8.32
CA GLY A 29 26.56 -10.50 8.87
C GLY A 29 26.92 -9.79 10.16
N SER A 30 27.94 -8.91 10.10
CA SER A 30 28.41 -8.10 11.21
C SER A 30 27.92 -6.65 11.15
N SER A 31 26.91 -6.34 10.30
CA SER A 31 26.31 -5.00 10.23
C SER A 31 25.41 -4.74 11.44
N ASP A 32 25.11 -3.47 11.69
CA ASP A 32 24.13 -3.06 12.70
C ASP A 32 22.68 -3.32 12.25
N CYS A 33 22.46 -3.73 10.99
CA CYS A 33 21.17 -4.10 10.44
C CYS A 33 20.91 -5.60 10.60
N SER A 34 19.66 -5.98 10.85
CA SER A 34 19.18 -7.37 10.92
C SER A 34 17.85 -7.59 10.22
N THR A 35 17.14 -6.52 9.88
CA THR A 35 15.79 -6.51 9.30
C THR A 35 15.67 -5.51 8.16
N LEU A 36 14.57 -5.58 7.43
CA LEU A 36 14.22 -4.54 6.44
C LEU A 36 13.99 -3.19 7.12
N ALA A 37 13.39 -3.19 8.32
CA ALA A 37 13.17 -1.99 9.11
C ALA A 37 14.49 -1.26 9.43
N ASP A 38 15.56 -1.98 9.77
CA ASP A 38 16.85 -1.36 10.08
C ASP A 38 17.45 -0.65 8.86
N ILE A 39 17.21 -1.18 7.65
CA ILE A 39 17.63 -0.50 6.41
C ILE A 39 16.84 0.80 6.23
N ILE A 40 15.51 0.76 6.44
CA ILE A 40 14.63 1.93 6.35
C ILE A 40 15.05 3.02 7.35
N GLU A 41 15.48 2.64 8.55
CA GLU A 41 15.91 3.53 9.62
C GLU A 41 17.34 4.08 9.45
N SER A 42 18.12 3.53 8.52
CA SER A 42 19.49 3.97 8.31
C SER A 42 19.55 5.40 7.72
N GLU A 43 20.66 6.09 7.94
CA GLU A 43 20.88 7.46 7.43
C GLU A 43 20.76 7.54 5.91
N ASN A 44 21.26 6.51 5.21
CA ASN A 44 21.19 6.38 3.75
C ASN A 44 20.76 4.95 3.36
N PRO A 45 19.44 4.66 3.26
CA PRO A 45 18.91 3.33 2.96
C PRO A 45 19.46 2.71 1.69
N SER A 46 19.67 3.50 0.63
CA SER A 46 20.21 2.99 -0.64
C SER A 46 21.68 2.54 -0.49
N ALA A 47 22.51 3.34 0.17
CA ALA A 47 23.91 2.98 0.40
C ALA A 47 24.03 1.79 1.38
N THR A 48 23.22 1.77 2.43
CA THR A 48 23.17 0.67 3.39
C THR A 48 22.77 -0.63 2.70
N ALA A 49 21.67 -0.62 1.98
CA ALA A 49 21.22 -1.80 1.23
C ALA A 49 22.29 -2.28 0.22
N ALA A 50 22.85 -1.37 -0.56
CA ALA A 50 23.89 -1.71 -1.54
C ALA A 50 25.12 -2.38 -0.93
N SER A 51 25.51 -1.99 0.28
CA SER A 51 26.66 -2.57 1.00
C SER A 51 26.38 -4.00 1.52
N LEU A 52 25.11 -4.39 1.60
CA LEU A 52 24.68 -5.69 2.12
C LEU A 52 24.39 -6.71 1.02
N VAL A 53 24.27 -6.29 -0.25
CA VAL A 53 23.97 -7.18 -1.40
C VAL A 53 25.09 -8.20 -1.57
N THR A 54 24.69 -9.47 -1.71
CA THR A 54 25.64 -10.58 -1.98
C THR A 54 25.77 -10.86 -3.48
N ASP A 55 26.80 -11.61 -3.86
CA ASP A 55 26.98 -12.09 -5.23
C ASP A 55 26.06 -13.27 -5.59
N GLN A 56 25.30 -13.79 -4.62
CA GLN A 56 24.34 -14.89 -4.85
C GLN A 56 23.17 -14.37 -5.67
N GLU A 57 22.78 -15.13 -6.68
CA GLU A 57 21.61 -14.86 -7.53
C GLU A 57 20.59 -16.00 -7.38
N ILE A 58 19.32 -15.64 -7.20
CA ILE A 58 18.18 -16.54 -7.15
C ILE A 58 17.17 -16.02 -8.19
N ALA A 59 16.55 -16.90 -8.95
CA ALA A 59 15.49 -16.48 -9.86
C ALA A 59 14.25 -16.04 -9.06
N LEU A 60 13.56 -14.98 -9.49
CA LEU A 60 12.34 -14.50 -8.84
C LEU A 60 11.27 -15.61 -8.75
N ALA A 61 11.22 -16.49 -9.76
CA ALA A 61 10.30 -17.63 -9.79
C ALA A 61 10.58 -18.70 -8.69
N ASP A 62 11.77 -18.71 -8.11
CA ASP A 62 12.20 -19.67 -7.08
C ASP A 62 11.97 -19.16 -5.66
N VAL A 63 11.37 -17.97 -5.49
CA VAL A 63 11.05 -17.40 -4.19
C VAL A 63 9.57 -17.05 -4.11
N THR A 64 9.03 -17.03 -2.89
CA THR A 64 7.69 -16.50 -2.61
C THR A 64 7.82 -15.11 -2.02
N LEU A 65 7.30 -14.10 -2.69
CA LEU A 65 7.28 -12.73 -2.19
C LEU A 65 6.39 -12.63 -0.95
N LEU A 66 6.81 -11.85 0.02
CA LEU A 66 6.08 -11.54 1.24
C LEU A 66 5.78 -10.03 1.29
N ALA A 67 4.84 -9.62 2.14
CA ALA A 67 4.65 -8.20 2.39
C ALA A 67 5.96 -7.59 2.91
N PRO A 68 6.42 -6.46 2.34
CA PRO A 68 7.68 -5.83 2.71
C PRO A 68 7.54 -5.01 4.00
N ILE A 69 7.02 -5.63 5.06
CA ILE A 69 6.72 -5.03 6.35
C ILE A 69 7.28 -5.92 7.47
N ASP A 70 7.72 -5.31 8.57
CA ASP A 70 8.15 -6.00 9.78
C ASP A 70 7.19 -5.70 10.94
N GLN A 71 7.43 -4.64 11.71
CA GLN A 71 6.62 -4.23 12.86
C GLN A 71 5.91 -2.89 12.66
N GLN A 72 6.07 -2.28 11.51
CA GLN A 72 5.50 -0.97 11.19
C GLN A 72 3.97 -1.01 11.18
N GLU A 73 3.35 0.07 11.61
CA GLU A 73 1.93 0.29 11.37
C GLU A 73 1.69 0.72 9.93
N VAL A 74 0.49 0.43 9.43
CA VAL A 74 -0.02 0.97 8.16
C VAL A 74 -1.11 1.98 8.48
N TRP A 75 -0.90 3.21 8.04
CA TRP A 75 -1.85 4.31 8.09
C TRP A 75 -2.34 4.65 6.69
N ALA A 76 -3.44 5.36 6.59
CA ALA A 76 -3.97 5.80 5.31
C ALA A 76 -4.48 7.24 5.40
N ALA A 77 -4.45 7.91 4.24
CA ALA A 77 -5.01 9.24 4.05
C ALA A 77 -6.22 9.15 3.12
N GLY A 78 -7.37 9.65 3.55
CA GLY A 78 -8.57 9.71 2.73
C GLY A 78 -8.68 11.01 1.94
N VAL A 79 -9.52 10.98 0.90
CA VAL A 79 -9.97 12.16 0.13
C VAL A 79 -8.83 13.03 -0.41
N THR A 80 -7.79 12.39 -0.95
CA THR A 80 -6.62 13.09 -1.49
C THR A 80 -6.67 13.33 -3.00
N TYR A 81 -7.62 12.69 -3.70
CA TYR A 81 -7.88 12.88 -5.13
C TYR A 81 -9.28 13.47 -5.36
N LYS A 82 -9.44 14.25 -6.42
CA LYS A 82 -10.74 14.83 -6.77
C LYS A 82 -11.81 13.76 -7.04
N ARG A 83 -11.42 12.65 -7.69
CA ARG A 83 -12.32 11.51 -7.96
C ARG A 83 -12.81 10.86 -6.67
N SER A 84 -11.95 10.69 -5.67
CA SER A 84 -12.35 10.12 -4.38
C SER A 84 -13.29 11.04 -3.62
N GLN A 85 -13.08 12.36 -3.65
CA GLN A 85 -14.04 13.33 -3.11
C GLN A 85 -15.42 13.16 -3.76
N THR A 86 -15.47 13.13 -5.10
CA THR A 86 -16.74 12.98 -5.84
C THR A 86 -17.45 11.68 -5.50
N ALA A 87 -16.72 10.54 -5.49
CA ALA A 87 -17.28 9.24 -5.16
C ALA A 87 -17.87 9.20 -3.74
N ARG A 88 -17.18 9.78 -2.76
CA ARG A 88 -17.67 9.87 -1.37
C ARG A 88 -18.93 10.73 -1.23
N MET A 89 -19.03 11.80 -2.00
CA MET A 89 -20.23 12.64 -2.03
C MET A 89 -21.43 11.89 -2.64
N GLU A 90 -21.21 11.00 -3.60
CA GLU A 90 -22.23 10.17 -4.22
C GLU A 90 -22.77 9.08 -3.27
N GLU A 91 -21.95 8.62 -2.31
CA GLU A 91 -22.29 7.54 -1.38
C GLU A 91 -23.28 7.94 -0.28
N SER A 92 -23.27 9.21 0.15
CA SER A 92 -24.08 9.68 1.28
C SER A 92 -24.34 11.17 1.23
N GLU A 93 -25.59 11.56 1.09
CA GLU A 93 -26.01 12.96 1.17
C GLU A 93 -25.70 13.62 2.53
N THR A 94 -25.74 12.83 3.61
CA THR A 94 -25.46 13.31 4.97
C THR A 94 -23.98 13.52 5.24
N SER A 95 -23.12 12.75 4.58
CA SER A 95 -21.65 12.80 4.76
C SER A 95 -20.97 13.65 3.69
N ALA A 96 -21.65 13.98 2.58
CA ALA A 96 -21.11 14.75 1.46
C ALA A 96 -20.40 16.04 1.90
N SER A 97 -21.01 16.78 2.83
CA SER A 97 -20.42 18.02 3.36
C SER A 97 -19.10 17.80 4.12
N CYS A 98 -18.93 16.66 4.79
CA CYS A 98 -17.69 16.35 5.51
C CYS A 98 -16.54 16.07 4.54
N TYR A 99 -16.81 15.32 3.45
CA TYR A 99 -15.80 15.01 2.44
C TYR A 99 -15.39 16.23 1.62
N ASP A 100 -16.34 17.11 1.30
CA ASP A 100 -16.05 18.38 0.63
C ASP A 100 -15.18 19.29 1.51
N LEU A 101 -15.52 19.39 2.78
CA LEU A 101 -14.75 20.15 3.75
C LEU A 101 -13.32 19.62 3.94
N VAL A 102 -13.13 18.29 4.02
CA VAL A 102 -11.80 17.71 4.25
C VAL A 102 -10.88 17.82 3.04
N TYR A 103 -11.43 17.82 1.83
CA TYR A 103 -10.65 18.01 0.61
C TYR A 103 -9.96 19.36 0.57
N GLU A 104 -10.68 20.43 0.98
CA GLU A 104 -10.18 21.80 1.00
C GLU A 104 -9.49 22.20 2.33
N ALA A 105 -9.62 21.37 3.38
CA ALA A 105 -9.06 21.68 4.69
C ALA A 105 -7.52 21.60 4.69
N ASP A 106 -6.88 22.37 5.57
CA ASP A 106 -5.44 22.23 5.82
C ASP A 106 -5.12 20.84 6.38
N ARG A 107 -5.96 20.33 7.30
CA ARG A 107 -5.78 19.03 7.96
C ARG A 107 -6.34 17.90 7.10
N PRO A 108 -5.52 16.91 6.67
CA PRO A 108 -5.99 15.74 5.94
C PRO A 108 -6.79 14.80 6.84
N GLU A 109 -7.62 13.95 6.25
CA GLU A 109 -8.10 12.74 6.88
C GLU A 109 -6.94 11.75 7.01
N LEU A 110 -6.67 11.28 8.22
CA LEU A 110 -5.67 10.25 8.51
C LEU A 110 -6.26 9.23 9.48
N PHE A 111 -6.08 7.95 9.18
CA PHE A 111 -6.55 6.87 10.04
C PHE A 111 -5.59 5.69 10.03
N MET A 112 -5.57 4.93 11.14
CA MET A 112 -4.85 3.67 11.21
C MET A 112 -5.55 2.64 10.32
N LYS A 113 -4.85 2.06 9.34
CA LYS A 113 -5.38 1.07 8.40
C LYS A 113 -5.16 -0.35 8.86
N ALA A 114 -3.95 -0.69 9.23
CA ALA A 114 -3.62 -2.06 9.60
C ALA A 114 -2.40 -2.13 10.53
N THR A 115 -2.39 -3.16 11.34
CA THR A 115 -1.18 -3.69 11.98
C THR A 115 -0.61 -4.80 11.09
N PRO A 116 0.68 -5.19 11.22
CA PRO A 116 1.31 -6.16 10.32
C PRO A 116 0.54 -7.47 10.10
N HIS A 117 -0.12 -7.99 11.13
CA HIS A 117 -0.87 -9.26 11.04
C HIS A 117 -2.18 -9.17 10.22
N ARG A 118 -2.60 -7.96 9.80
CA ARG A 118 -3.74 -7.73 8.91
C ARG A 118 -3.32 -7.44 7.48
N VAL A 119 -2.01 -7.37 7.23
CA VAL A 119 -1.45 -7.09 5.91
C VAL A 119 -1.28 -8.38 5.13
N SER A 120 -1.71 -8.38 3.87
CA SER A 120 -1.48 -9.45 2.89
C SER A 120 -0.38 -9.03 1.92
N GLY A 121 0.59 -9.91 1.70
CA GLY A 121 1.64 -9.74 0.71
C GLY A 121 1.21 -10.17 -0.69
N PRO A 122 2.12 -10.13 -1.67
CA PRO A 122 1.86 -10.59 -3.03
C PRO A 122 1.36 -12.04 -3.05
N GLY A 123 0.30 -12.32 -3.82
CA GLY A 123 -0.32 -13.65 -3.92
C GLY A 123 -1.13 -14.09 -2.69
N GLN A 124 -1.05 -13.38 -1.58
CA GLN A 124 -1.85 -13.66 -0.40
C GLN A 124 -3.25 -13.03 -0.51
N PRO A 125 -4.29 -13.65 0.10
CA PRO A 125 -5.64 -13.14 -0.03
C PRO A 125 -5.86 -11.83 0.73
N VAL A 126 -6.56 -10.90 0.10
CA VAL A 126 -7.24 -9.78 0.75
C VAL A 126 -8.70 -10.17 0.98
N ARG A 127 -9.37 -9.51 1.93
CA ARG A 127 -10.70 -9.95 2.38
C ARG A 127 -11.75 -8.88 2.15
N ILE A 128 -12.94 -9.33 1.72
CA ILE A 128 -14.20 -8.58 1.83
C ILE A 128 -14.99 -9.09 3.04
N ARG A 129 -15.69 -8.19 3.71
CA ARG A 129 -16.45 -8.52 4.91
C ARG A 129 -17.70 -9.34 4.56
N PHE A 130 -18.07 -10.29 5.43
CA PHE A 130 -19.29 -11.09 5.24
C PHE A 130 -20.57 -10.31 5.57
N ASP A 131 -20.43 -9.21 6.35
CA ASP A 131 -21.52 -8.34 6.79
C ASP A 131 -21.59 -7.02 5.98
N ALA A 132 -20.91 -6.97 4.83
CA ALA A 132 -20.96 -5.86 3.89
C ALA A 132 -21.37 -6.33 2.50
N THR A 133 -22.10 -5.49 1.79
CA THR A 133 -22.63 -5.78 0.46
C THR A 133 -21.96 -5.01 -0.67
N TRP A 134 -21.20 -3.98 -0.32
CA TRP A 134 -20.49 -3.14 -1.27
C TRP A 134 -19.01 -2.97 -0.85
N ASN A 135 -18.15 -3.74 -1.48
CA ASN A 135 -16.72 -3.79 -1.17
C ASN A 135 -15.91 -3.46 -2.42
N VAL A 136 -14.89 -2.62 -2.27
CA VAL A 136 -13.99 -2.22 -3.36
C VAL A 136 -12.53 -2.25 -2.93
N PRO A 137 -11.59 -2.45 -3.87
CA PRO A 137 -10.18 -2.18 -3.64
C PRO A 137 -9.91 -0.70 -3.88
N GLU A 138 -9.01 -0.13 -3.12
CA GLU A 138 -8.47 1.21 -3.34
C GLU A 138 -6.96 1.11 -3.61
N PRO A 139 -6.54 1.25 -4.89
CA PRO A 139 -5.13 1.20 -5.26
C PRO A 139 -4.42 2.49 -4.88
N GLU A 140 -3.35 2.37 -4.10
CA GLU A 140 -2.65 3.53 -3.54
C GLU A 140 -1.14 3.41 -3.65
N ILE A 141 -0.48 4.50 -4.07
CA ILE A 141 0.93 4.62 -3.77
C ILE A 141 1.09 4.77 -2.25
N THR A 142 2.03 4.04 -1.67
CA THR A 142 2.20 3.99 -0.21
C THR A 142 3.59 4.45 0.15
N CYS A 143 3.69 5.54 0.93
CA CYS A 143 4.96 6.04 1.45
C CYS A 143 5.54 5.07 2.48
N VAL A 144 6.85 4.84 2.40
CA VAL A 144 7.65 4.17 3.43
C VAL A 144 8.39 5.26 4.17
N VAL A 145 8.08 5.42 5.46
CA VAL A 145 8.54 6.54 6.27
C VAL A 145 9.32 6.01 7.48
N SER A 146 10.51 6.57 7.74
CA SER A 146 11.31 6.21 8.90
C SER A 146 10.71 6.78 10.20
N SER A 147 11.21 6.31 11.35
CA SER A 147 10.84 6.80 12.69
C SER A 147 11.07 8.31 12.88
N GLN A 148 11.93 8.90 12.07
CA GLN A 148 12.19 10.33 12.06
C GLN A 148 11.30 11.14 11.11
N GLY A 149 10.25 10.53 10.55
CA GLY A 149 9.35 11.17 9.59
C GLY A 149 9.98 11.40 8.21
N LYS A 150 11.08 10.71 7.87
CA LYS A 150 11.76 10.84 6.57
C LYS A 150 11.15 9.88 5.57
N LEU A 151 10.73 10.37 4.41
CA LEU A 151 10.34 9.53 3.28
C LEU A 151 11.55 8.77 2.74
N VAL A 152 11.46 7.44 2.68
CA VAL A 152 12.55 6.53 2.28
C VAL A 152 12.31 5.93 0.89
N GLY A 153 11.07 5.68 0.56
CA GLY A 153 10.68 5.05 -0.69
C GLY A 153 9.18 4.82 -0.76
N PHE A 154 8.79 3.98 -1.71
CA PHE A 154 7.38 3.69 -1.97
C PHE A 154 7.13 2.20 -2.18
N THR A 155 5.91 1.77 -1.87
CA THR A 155 5.35 0.47 -2.23
C THR A 155 3.92 0.64 -2.74
N ILE A 156 3.29 -0.45 -3.18
CA ILE A 156 1.87 -0.46 -3.54
C ILE A 156 1.06 -0.83 -2.31
N GLY A 157 0.00 -0.08 -2.05
CA GLY A 157 -1.04 -0.39 -1.08
C GLY A 157 -2.36 -0.74 -1.76
N ASN A 158 -3.11 -1.64 -1.14
CA ASN A 158 -4.51 -1.89 -1.44
C ASN A 158 -5.30 -1.65 -0.15
N ASP A 159 -5.99 -0.51 -0.07
CA ASP A 159 -6.88 -0.16 1.03
C ASP A 159 -8.27 -0.79 0.79
N MET A 160 -8.46 -2.04 1.23
CA MET A 160 -9.73 -2.74 1.11
C MET A 160 -10.81 -2.03 1.91
N SER A 161 -11.93 -1.71 1.26
CA SER A 161 -12.97 -0.81 1.78
C SER A 161 -14.35 -1.42 1.69
N SER A 162 -15.12 -1.36 2.79
CA SER A 162 -16.55 -1.71 2.83
C SER A 162 -17.36 -0.42 2.74
N ARG A 163 -17.75 -0.07 1.50
CA ARG A 163 -18.36 1.23 1.16
C ARG A 163 -19.72 1.46 1.78
N ASP A 164 -20.54 0.44 1.90
CA ASP A 164 -21.85 0.50 2.54
C ASP A 164 -21.74 0.86 4.03
N ILE A 165 -20.78 0.27 4.75
CA ILE A 165 -20.53 0.59 6.17
C ILE A 165 -19.98 2.03 6.31
N GLU A 166 -19.08 2.43 5.42
CA GLU A 166 -18.49 3.76 5.42
C GLU A 166 -19.53 4.85 5.09
N GLY A 167 -20.39 4.60 4.11
CA GLY A 167 -21.47 5.50 3.71
C GLY A 167 -22.62 5.59 4.73
N GLU A 168 -22.84 4.54 5.54
CA GLU A 168 -23.85 4.55 6.58
C GLU A 168 -23.58 5.61 7.64
N ASN A 169 -22.34 5.71 8.12
CA ASN A 169 -21.94 6.70 9.11
C ASN A 169 -20.42 6.89 9.11
N PRO A 170 -19.90 8.14 8.97
CA PRO A 170 -18.47 8.42 9.03
C PRO A 170 -17.76 7.89 10.30
N LEU A 171 -18.48 7.74 11.41
CA LEU A 171 -17.95 7.17 12.66
C LEU A 171 -17.70 5.65 12.58
N TYR A 172 -18.19 4.98 11.53
CA TYR A 172 -17.96 3.56 11.27
C TYR A 172 -16.71 3.31 10.41
N LEU A 173 -15.95 4.36 10.05
CA LEU A 173 -14.70 4.24 9.30
C LEU A 173 -13.76 3.13 9.83
N PRO A 174 -13.53 2.99 11.15
CA PRO A 174 -12.69 1.89 11.64
C PRO A 174 -13.25 0.50 11.31
N GLN A 175 -14.57 0.31 11.27
CA GLN A 175 -15.17 -0.96 10.91
C GLN A 175 -15.13 -1.21 9.39
N ALA A 176 -15.27 -0.15 8.59
CA ALA A 176 -15.20 -0.20 7.13
C ALA A 176 -13.79 -0.51 6.62
N LYS A 177 -12.75 -0.08 7.34
CA LYS A 177 -11.36 -0.08 6.89
C LYS A 177 -10.43 -1.02 7.67
N VAL A 178 -10.74 -1.38 8.93
CA VAL A 178 -9.81 -2.11 9.81
C VAL A 178 -10.41 -3.45 10.23
N TYR A 179 -10.06 -4.49 9.49
CA TYR A 179 -10.53 -5.86 9.73
C TYR A 179 -9.46 -6.88 9.28
N ARG A 180 -9.73 -8.16 9.38
CA ARG A 180 -8.80 -9.22 8.98
C ARG A 180 -8.47 -9.11 7.48
N GLN A 181 -7.16 -9.12 7.10
CA GLN A 181 -6.69 -9.07 5.70
C GLN A 181 -7.24 -7.85 4.93
N CYS A 182 -7.38 -6.72 5.62
CA CYS A 182 -7.95 -5.49 5.06
C CYS A 182 -6.96 -4.65 4.24
N ALA A 183 -5.69 -5.02 4.20
CA ALA A 183 -4.65 -4.26 3.51
C ALA A 183 -3.74 -5.17 2.70
N GLY A 184 -3.49 -4.82 1.43
CA GLY A 184 -2.43 -5.42 0.62
C GLY A 184 -1.19 -4.52 0.62
N LEU A 185 0.03 -5.09 0.71
CA LEU A 185 1.30 -4.36 0.56
C LEU A 185 2.30 -5.15 -0.28
N GLY A 186 2.98 -4.48 -1.19
CA GLY A 186 4.04 -5.05 -2.02
C GLY A 186 4.07 -4.50 -3.45
N PRO A 187 4.72 -5.17 -4.39
CA PRO A 187 5.54 -6.38 -4.23
C PRO A 187 6.91 -6.12 -3.63
N CYS A 188 7.36 -4.86 -3.62
CA CYS A 188 8.66 -4.42 -3.12
C CYS A 188 8.57 -3.02 -2.53
N ILE A 189 9.61 -2.59 -1.84
CA ILE A 189 9.89 -1.18 -1.58
C ILE A 189 10.84 -0.69 -2.66
N THR A 190 10.43 0.32 -3.43
CA THR A 190 11.31 1.05 -4.34
C THR A 190 11.85 2.27 -3.60
N LEU A 191 13.16 2.33 -3.39
CA LEU A 191 13.80 3.46 -2.74
C LEU A 191 13.72 4.71 -3.61
N LEU A 192 13.78 5.91 -3.00
CA LEU A 192 13.52 7.19 -3.67
C LEU A 192 14.37 7.41 -4.93
N ASP A 193 15.64 7.00 -4.91
CA ASP A 193 16.56 7.15 -6.02
C ASP A 193 16.22 6.31 -7.27
N ALA A 194 15.32 5.34 -7.12
CA ALA A 194 14.85 4.45 -8.19
C ALA A 194 13.41 4.72 -8.64
N MET A 195 12.72 5.66 -8.00
CA MET A 195 11.36 6.03 -8.39
C MET A 195 11.36 7.00 -9.58
N PRO A 196 10.43 6.87 -10.52
CA PRO A 196 10.19 7.91 -11.52
C PRO A 196 9.69 9.20 -10.87
N ALA A 197 9.71 10.30 -11.62
CA ALA A 197 9.10 11.54 -11.16
C ALA A 197 7.60 11.38 -10.92
N ARG A 198 7.02 12.22 -10.08
CA ARG A 198 5.59 12.18 -9.71
C ARG A 198 4.67 12.21 -10.94
N GLU A 199 5.04 13.01 -11.95
CA GLU A 199 4.32 13.19 -13.21
C GLU A 199 4.33 11.94 -14.09
N ASP A 200 5.36 11.09 -13.94
CA ASP A 200 5.57 9.86 -14.69
C ASP A 200 5.10 8.61 -13.93
N THR A 201 4.54 8.79 -12.72
CA THR A 201 4.08 7.69 -11.87
C THR A 201 2.60 7.42 -12.09
N GLY A 202 2.30 6.53 -13.03
CA GLY A 202 0.96 6.03 -13.31
C GLY A 202 0.55 4.92 -12.35
N ILE A 203 -0.75 4.85 -12.07
CA ILE A 203 -1.41 3.82 -11.25
C ILE A 203 -2.47 3.15 -12.11
N LYS A 204 -2.47 1.81 -12.14
CA LYS A 204 -3.48 1.01 -12.84
C LYS A 204 -4.09 -0.01 -11.89
N LEU A 205 -5.41 -0.13 -11.93
CA LEU A 205 -6.18 -1.19 -11.27
C LEU A 205 -6.82 -2.07 -12.33
N GLN A 206 -6.71 -3.39 -12.17
CA GLN A 206 -7.43 -4.38 -12.95
C GLN A 206 -8.01 -5.43 -12.00
N ILE A 207 -9.27 -5.81 -12.21
CA ILE A 207 -9.94 -6.84 -11.43
C ILE A 207 -10.41 -7.93 -12.37
N GLU A 208 -10.03 -9.18 -12.07
CA GLU A 208 -10.44 -10.36 -12.81
C GLU A 208 -11.47 -11.16 -12.02
N ARG A 209 -12.48 -11.69 -12.71
CA ARG A 209 -13.50 -12.59 -12.19
C ARG A 209 -13.65 -13.78 -13.13
N GLY A 210 -13.34 -14.99 -12.63
CA GLY A 210 -13.39 -16.17 -13.47
C GLY A 210 -12.44 -16.18 -14.67
N GLY A 211 -11.34 -15.40 -14.60
CA GLY A 211 -10.35 -15.26 -15.67
C GLY A 211 -10.68 -14.18 -16.71
N GLU A 212 -11.76 -13.42 -16.52
CA GLU A 212 -12.13 -12.28 -17.38
C GLU A 212 -11.98 -10.97 -16.61
N VAL A 213 -11.52 -9.92 -17.30
CA VAL A 213 -11.41 -8.58 -16.73
C VAL A 213 -12.81 -7.98 -16.57
N VAL A 214 -13.23 -7.72 -15.33
CA VAL A 214 -14.54 -7.14 -15.00
C VAL A 214 -14.45 -5.65 -14.63
N PHE A 215 -13.27 -5.16 -14.31
CA PHE A 215 -13.01 -3.74 -14.08
C PHE A 215 -11.57 -3.38 -14.45
N GLU A 216 -11.39 -2.20 -15.02
CA GLU A 216 -10.10 -1.60 -15.29
C GLU A 216 -10.19 -0.09 -15.08
N GLY A 217 -9.17 0.49 -14.42
CA GLY A 217 -9.08 1.92 -14.17
C GLY A 217 -7.64 2.40 -14.10
N GLU A 218 -7.42 3.66 -14.45
CA GLU A 218 -6.10 4.30 -14.42
C GLU A 218 -6.19 5.68 -13.77
N SER A 219 -5.11 6.09 -13.14
CA SER A 219 -4.89 7.42 -12.56
C SER A 219 -3.40 7.70 -12.48
N GLY A 220 -3.00 8.87 -12.02
CA GLY A 220 -1.61 9.24 -11.83
C GLY A 220 -1.37 9.89 -10.47
N VAL A 221 -0.16 9.73 -9.94
CA VAL A 221 0.23 10.39 -8.68
C VAL A 221 0.18 11.91 -8.81
N SER A 222 0.36 12.45 -10.03
CA SER A 222 0.22 13.88 -10.32
C SER A 222 -1.19 14.44 -10.08
N GLU A 223 -2.23 13.58 -10.08
CA GLU A 223 -3.62 13.96 -9.84
C GLU A 223 -3.96 14.11 -8.35
N MET A 224 -3.07 13.68 -7.48
CA MET A 224 -3.25 13.82 -6.04
C MET A 224 -3.13 15.29 -5.64
N HIS A 225 -4.12 15.82 -4.93
CA HIS A 225 -4.18 17.22 -4.47
C HIS A 225 -3.10 17.54 -3.44
N ARG A 226 -2.82 16.61 -2.50
CA ARG A 226 -1.85 16.79 -1.43
C ARG A 226 -0.45 16.32 -1.84
N THR A 227 0.57 16.86 -1.18
CA THR A 227 1.95 16.36 -1.30
C THR A 227 2.23 15.26 -0.29
N PHE A 228 3.23 14.43 -0.55
CA PHE A 228 3.67 13.41 0.41
C PHE A 228 4.20 14.05 1.71
N GLU A 229 4.92 15.16 1.58
CA GLU A 229 5.48 15.90 2.70
C GLU A 229 4.38 16.47 3.61
N ASP A 230 3.28 16.96 3.03
CA ASP A 230 2.12 17.44 3.80
C ASP A 230 1.48 16.30 4.60
N LEU A 231 1.20 15.17 3.94
CA LEU A 231 0.60 13.99 4.59
C LEU A 231 1.50 13.43 5.71
N ILE A 232 2.80 13.26 5.44
CA ILE A 232 3.78 12.78 6.43
C ILE A 232 3.90 13.79 7.58
N GLY A 233 3.96 15.09 7.27
CA GLY A 233 4.04 16.15 8.26
C GLY A 233 2.85 16.16 9.21
N TYR A 234 1.64 15.86 8.74
CA TYR A 234 0.45 15.72 9.59
C TYR A 234 0.45 14.39 10.36
N LEU A 235 0.86 13.29 9.73
CA LEU A 235 0.91 11.98 10.36
C LEU A 235 1.85 11.97 11.58
N CYS A 236 3.01 12.60 11.47
CA CYS A 236 4.03 12.62 12.53
C CYS A 236 3.81 13.72 13.59
N ARG A 237 2.72 14.51 13.51
CA ARG A 237 2.41 15.51 14.56
C ARG A 237 1.90 14.84 15.80
N GLU A 238 2.63 14.96 16.91
CA GLU A 238 2.28 14.35 18.21
C GLU A 238 2.10 12.81 18.12
N GLN A 239 2.72 12.17 17.11
CA GLN A 239 2.75 10.72 16.88
C GLN A 239 4.19 10.24 16.76
N GLU A 240 4.48 9.11 17.39
CA GLU A 240 5.77 8.43 17.30
C GLU A 240 5.60 7.06 16.63
N PHE A 241 6.48 6.77 15.68
CA PHE A 241 6.53 5.48 14.98
C PHE A 241 7.93 4.85 15.16
N PRO A 242 8.19 4.18 16.29
CA PRO A 242 9.55 3.72 16.64
C PRO A 242 10.19 2.79 15.60
N ASN A 243 9.40 2.14 14.77
CA ASN A 243 9.85 1.23 13.70
C ASN A 243 9.61 1.82 12.30
N GLY A 244 9.29 3.12 12.20
CA GLY A 244 8.77 3.72 10.97
C GLY A 244 7.31 3.36 10.71
N VAL A 245 6.76 3.83 9.59
CA VAL A 245 5.35 3.67 9.23
C VAL A 245 5.15 3.57 7.73
N PHE A 246 4.15 2.83 7.29
CA PHE A 246 3.63 2.86 5.93
C PHE A 246 2.42 3.78 5.87
N LEU A 247 2.42 4.74 4.94
CA LEU A 247 1.30 5.66 4.73
C LEU A 247 0.72 5.48 3.33
N MET A 248 -0.42 4.83 3.23
CA MET A 248 -1.27 4.82 2.04
C MET A 248 -1.78 6.24 1.79
N THR A 249 -1.75 6.72 0.55
CA THR A 249 -1.91 8.15 0.25
C THR A 249 -3.22 8.51 -0.41
N GLY A 250 -4.17 7.57 -0.42
CA GLY A 250 -5.46 7.72 -1.08
C GLY A 250 -5.46 7.27 -2.53
N THR A 251 -6.65 7.09 -3.08
CA THR A 251 -6.87 6.56 -4.43
C THR A 251 -7.49 7.58 -5.37
N GLY A 252 -7.05 7.55 -6.64
CA GLY A 252 -7.70 8.25 -7.77
C GLY A 252 -8.60 7.32 -8.60
N ILE A 253 -8.67 6.02 -8.27
CA ILE A 253 -9.45 5.04 -9.00
C ILE A 253 -10.55 4.48 -8.08
N VAL A 254 -11.79 4.77 -8.43
CA VAL A 254 -12.96 4.32 -7.68
C VAL A 254 -13.92 3.65 -8.66
N PRO A 255 -14.19 2.35 -8.51
CA PRO A 255 -15.24 1.68 -9.28
C PRO A 255 -16.60 2.36 -9.09
N ASP A 256 -17.44 2.28 -10.10
CA ASP A 256 -18.80 2.84 -10.03
C ASP A 256 -19.67 2.12 -8.98
N SER A 257 -20.76 2.76 -8.56
CA SER A 257 -21.58 2.29 -7.43
C SER A 257 -22.30 0.97 -7.65
N ASP A 258 -22.37 0.49 -8.88
CA ASP A 258 -22.93 -0.82 -9.26
C ASP A 258 -21.89 -1.96 -9.22
N PHE A 259 -20.60 -1.63 -8.99
CA PHE A 259 -19.54 -2.61 -8.86
C PHE A 259 -19.29 -3.00 -7.40
N THR A 260 -19.16 -4.29 -7.14
CA THR A 260 -18.64 -4.82 -5.87
C THR A 260 -17.74 -6.03 -6.13
N LEU A 261 -16.71 -6.19 -5.29
CA LEU A 261 -15.87 -7.38 -5.27
C LEU A 261 -16.67 -8.60 -4.82
N ASN A 262 -16.32 -9.76 -5.39
CA ASN A 262 -16.82 -11.07 -5.03
C ASN A 262 -15.71 -11.99 -4.53
N ASP A 263 -16.10 -13.01 -3.77
CA ASP A 263 -15.20 -14.12 -3.43
C ASP A 263 -14.64 -14.76 -4.72
N GLY A 264 -13.33 -14.96 -4.77
CA GLY A 264 -12.63 -15.52 -5.94
C GLY A 264 -12.20 -14.49 -6.99
N ASP A 265 -12.52 -13.21 -6.85
CA ASP A 265 -11.93 -12.16 -7.70
C ASP A 265 -10.42 -12.08 -7.48
N VAL A 266 -9.70 -11.53 -8.46
CA VAL A 266 -8.27 -11.23 -8.33
C VAL A 266 -8.03 -9.77 -8.63
N VAL A 267 -7.38 -9.08 -7.69
CA VAL A 267 -7.06 -7.65 -7.80
C VAL A 267 -5.60 -7.49 -8.20
N HIS A 268 -5.35 -6.76 -9.27
CA HIS A 268 -4.01 -6.39 -9.75
C HIS A 268 -3.86 -4.88 -9.68
N ILE A 269 -2.87 -4.42 -8.92
CA ILE A 269 -2.51 -3.00 -8.81
C ILE A 269 -1.10 -2.84 -9.35
N THR A 270 -0.94 -2.04 -10.40
CA THR A 270 0.35 -1.74 -11.01
C THR A 270 0.68 -0.27 -10.81
N ILE A 271 1.89 0.03 -10.30
CA ILE A 271 2.42 1.39 -10.19
C ILE A 271 3.77 1.47 -10.91
N CYS A 272 3.90 2.46 -11.80
CA CYS A 272 5.15 2.72 -12.51
C CYS A 272 6.32 2.90 -11.52
N GLY A 273 7.45 2.26 -11.80
CA GLY A 273 8.62 2.27 -10.91
C GLY A 273 8.59 1.22 -9.79
N ILE A 274 7.42 0.69 -9.41
CA ILE A 274 7.30 -0.32 -8.34
C ILE A 274 7.09 -1.72 -8.93
N GLY A 275 6.05 -1.93 -9.70
CA GLY A 275 5.67 -3.22 -10.25
C GLY A 275 4.18 -3.49 -10.09
N THR A 276 3.80 -4.76 -9.88
CA THR A 276 2.41 -5.19 -9.73
C THR A 276 2.21 -5.96 -8.42
N LEU A 277 1.27 -5.52 -7.61
CA LEU A 277 0.73 -6.26 -6.47
C LEU A 277 -0.52 -7.02 -6.91
N THR A 278 -0.52 -8.32 -6.73
CA THR A 278 -1.66 -9.19 -7.06
C THR A 278 -2.18 -9.86 -5.79
N ASN A 279 -3.47 -9.77 -5.54
CA ASN A 279 -4.13 -10.40 -4.41
C ASN A 279 -5.43 -11.09 -4.84
N PRO A 280 -5.64 -12.38 -4.54
CA PRO A 280 -6.96 -12.99 -4.61
C PRO A 280 -7.87 -12.43 -3.53
N VAL A 281 -9.17 -12.36 -3.81
CA VAL A 281 -10.19 -11.88 -2.87
C VAL A 281 -10.87 -13.07 -2.22
N VAL A 282 -11.06 -13.01 -0.89
CA VAL A 282 -11.81 -14.02 -0.14
C VAL A 282 -12.89 -13.36 0.72
N GLN A 283 -14.00 -14.07 0.93
CA GLN A 283 -15.07 -13.67 1.85
C GLN A 283 -15.17 -14.63 3.04
N GLY A 284 -15.58 -14.13 4.21
CA GLY A 284 -15.86 -14.98 5.38
C GLY A 284 -15.01 -14.76 6.60
#